data_094f57464789983ac6493ef5f96f69ab
#
_entry.id   094f57464789983ac6493ef5f96f69ab
#
_cell.length_a   1.000
_cell.length_b   1.000
_cell.length_c   1.000
_cell.angle_alpha   90.00
_cell.angle_beta   90.00
_cell.angle_gamma   90.00
#
_symmetry.space_group_name_H-M   'P 1'
#
loop_
_entity.id
_entity.type
_entity.pdbx_description
1 polymer ?
#
loop_
_entity_poly.entity_id
_entity_poly.type
_entity_poly.pdbx_seq_one_letter_code
_entity_poly.pdbx_strand_id
1 'polypeptide(L)' 'MPSKEQLIDALYQEYVFLCHDDFDPDEDPTPEEYLEMLKEMSYDELIEETCTDDTYHLDEFMEAWG' A
#
# COMPACT_ATOMS: atom_id res chain seq x y z
N MET A 1 0.12 -16.80 -0.09
CA MET A 1 -0.02 -15.55 0.68
C MET A 1 1.22 -14.68 0.51
N PRO A 2 1.06 -13.41 0.24
CA PRO A 2 2.23 -12.53 0.14
C PRO A 2 2.88 -12.32 1.51
N SER A 3 4.17 -12.03 1.50
CA SER A 3 4.88 -11.70 2.73
C SER A 3 4.61 -10.24 3.10
N LYS A 4 5.00 -9.88 4.33
CA LYS A 4 4.84 -8.50 4.78
C LYS A 4 5.59 -7.54 3.86
N GLU A 5 6.78 -7.91 3.43
CA GLU A 5 7.58 -7.08 2.53
C GLU A 5 6.89 -6.92 1.17
N GLN A 6 6.27 -7.97 0.68
CA GLN A 6 5.54 -7.89 -0.58
C GLN A 6 4.34 -6.97 -0.47
N LEU A 7 3.62 -7.02 0.64
CA LEU A 7 2.50 -6.11 0.88
C LEU A 7 2.96 -4.67 0.97
N ILE A 8 4.06 -4.43 1.68
CA ILE A 8 4.61 -3.08 1.81
C ILE A 8 5.00 -2.54 0.44
N ASP A 9 5.67 -3.36 -0.35
CA ASP A 9 6.12 -2.95 -1.68
C ASP A 9 4.93 -2.63 -2.58
N ALA A 10 3.92 -3.48 -2.57
CA ALA A 10 2.73 -3.28 -3.39
C ALA A 10 1.98 -2.00 -3.00
N LEU A 11 1.79 -1.78 -1.71
CA LEU A 11 1.14 -0.57 -1.21
C LEU A 11 1.95 0.68 -1.53
N TYR A 12 3.25 0.58 -1.43
CA TYR A 12 4.14 1.70 -1.77
C TYR A 12 4.00 2.06 -3.25
N GLN A 13 4.00 1.07 -4.12
CA GLN A 13 3.85 1.31 -5.55
C GLN A 13 2.52 1.96 -5.89
N GLU A 14 1.44 1.49 -5.26
CA GLU A 14 0.14 2.10 -5.45
C GLU A 14 0.13 3.56 -5.01
N TYR A 15 0.72 3.84 -3.86
CA TYR A 15 0.77 5.19 -3.34
C TYR A 15 1.57 6.12 -4.25
N VAL A 16 2.70 5.65 -4.75
CA VAL A 16 3.52 6.43 -5.69
C VAL A 16 2.74 6.74 -6.95
N PHE A 17 1.98 5.76 -7.44
CA PHE A 17 1.14 5.95 -8.61
C PHE A 17 0.10 7.04 -8.38
N LEU A 18 -0.55 7.02 -7.23
CA LEU A 18 -1.55 8.04 -6.88
C LEU A 18 -0.92 9.42 -6.71
N CYS A 19 0.26 9.48 -6.11
CA CYS A 19 0.98 10.73 -5.93
C CYS A 19 1.39 11.37 -7.26
N HIS A 20 1.59 10.54 -8.26
CA HIS A 20 1.98 11.02 -9.58
C HIS A 20 0.86 11.85 -10.21
N ASP A 21 -0.38 11.49 -9.94
CA ASP A 21 -1.54 12.19 -10.49
C ASP A 21 -2.00 13.36 -9.62
N ASP A 22 -2.03 13.17 -8.32
CA ASP A 22 -2.63 14.17 -7.41
C ASP A 22 -1.96 14.09 -6.04
N PHE A 23 -0.83 14.77 -5.91
CA PHE A 23 -0.07 14.78 -4.67
C PHE A 23 -0.08 16.16 -4.04
N ASP A 24 -0.46 16.22 -2.78
CA ASP A 24 -0.45 17.47 -2.01
C ASP A 24 0.57 17.35 -0.89
N PRO A 25 1.76 17.97 -1.04
CA PRO A 25 2.82 17.84 -0.03
C PRO A 25 2.47 18.45 1.32
N ASP A 26 1.45 19.29 1.39
CA ASP A 26 1.04 19.90 2.64
C ASP A 26 0.09 18.99 3.43
N GLU A 27 -0.69 18.15 2.76
CA GLU A 27 -1.67 17.29 3.41
C GLU A 27 -1.28 15.82 3.41
N ASP A 28 -0.57 15.38 2.39
CA ASP A 28 -0.22 13.98 2.23
C ASP A 28 1.25 13.73 2.56
N PRO A 29 1.58 12.60 3.20
CA PRO A 29 2.98 12.27 3.43
C PRO A 29 3.68 11.96 2.11
N THR A 30 4.99 12.14 2.08
CA THR A 30 5.77 11.75 0.91
C THR A 30 5.75 10.23 0.79
N PRO A 31 6.03 9.68 -0.41
CA PRO A 31 6.11 8.23 -0.55
C PRO A 31 7.09 7.57 0.43
N GLU A 32 8.20 8.24 0.73
CA GLU A 32 9.16 7.72 1.68
C GLU A 32 8.60 7.67 3.09
N GLU A 33 7.85 8.69 3.49
CA GLU A 33 7.20 8.72 4.80
C GLU A 33 6.13 7.64 4.89
N TYR A 34 5.39 7.45 3.82
CA TYR A 34 4.37 6.41 3.77
C TYR A 34 5.00 5.02 3.89
N LEU A 35 6.13 4.82 3.23
CA LEU A 35 6.85 3.56 3.31
C LEU A 35 7.28 3.26 4.76
N GLU A 36 7.76 4.27 5.45
CA GLU A 36 8.13 4.10 6.87
C GLU A 36 6.93 3.71 7.72
N MET A 37 5.78 4.32 7.47
CA MET A 37 4.54 3.95 8.15
C MET A 37 4.19 2.49 7.90
N LEU A 38 4.30 2.06 6.66
CA LEU A 38 3.97 0.68 6.29
C LEU A 38 4.88 -0.32 7.01
N LYS A 39 6.14 0.03 7.18
CA LYS A 39 7.10 -0.85 7.86
C LYS A 39 6.77 -1.06 9.33
N GLU A 40 6.09 -0.10 9.94
CA GLU A 40 5.70 -0.18 11.34
C GLU A 40 4.36 -0.88 11.54
N MET A 41 3.59 -1.06 10.48
CA MET A 41 2.28 -1.71 10.56
C MET A 41 2.42 -3.21 10.68
N SER A 42 1.45 -3.82 11.36
CA SER A 42 1.39 -5.28 11.45
C SER A 42 0.90 -5.86 10.12
N TYR A 43 1.07 -7.17 9.97
CA TYR A 43 0.62 -7.86 8.77
C TYR A 43 -0.90 -7.67 8.57
N ASP A 44 -1.66 -7.81 9.64
CA ASP A 44 -3.12 -7.65 9.58
C ASP A 44 -3.51 -6.23 9.15
N GLU A 45 -2.79 -5.24 9.66
CA GLU A 45 -3.05 -3.86 9.29
C GLU A 45 -2.74 -3.61 7.81
N LEU A 46 -1.68 -4.24 7.31
CA LEU A 46 -1.33 -4.12 5.90
C LEU A 46 -2.41 -4.74 5.01
N ILE A 47 -2.95 -5.88 5.41
CA ILE A 47 -4.04 -6.51 4.68
C ILE A 47 -5.25 -5.57 4.62
N GLU A 48 -5.59 -4.94 5.72
CA GLU A 48 -6.70 -3.98 5.75
C GLU A 48 -6.42 -2.78 4.86
N GLU A 49 -5.17 -2.34 4.81
CA GLU A 49 -4.78 -1.20 3.99
C GLU A 49 -4.96 -1.49 2.50
N THR A 50 -4.86 -2.74 2.09
CA THR A 50 -5.07 -3.11 0.69
C THR A 50 -6.54 -3.11 0.30
N CYS A 51 -7.44 -2.96 1.27
CA CYS A 51 -8.89 -3.00 1.05
C CYS A 51 -9.37 -4.30 0.44
N THR A 52 -8.70 -5.39 0.75
CA THR A 52 -9.05 -6.71 0.22
C THR A 52 -10.06 -7.41 1.10
N ASP A 53 -11.27 -6.87 1.10
CA ASP A 53 -12.38 -7.48 1.83
C ASP A 53 -13.29 -8.24 0.87
N ASP A 54 -14.60 -8.20 1.10
CA ASP A 54 -15.56 -9.00 0.35
C ASP A 54 -15.58 -8.75 -1.15
N THR A 55 -15.22 -7.55 -1.58
CA THR A 55 -15.35 -7.14 -2.98
C THR A 55 -14.04 -7.10 -3.75
N TYR A 56 -12.92 -7.20 -3.05
CA TYR A 56 -11.61 -7.09 -3.68
C TYR A 56 -10.67 -8.10 -3.04
N HIS A 57 -10.14 -8.99 -3.85
CA HIS A 57 -9.29 -10.07 -3.36
C HIS A 57 -7.82 -9.68 -3.31
N LEU A 58 -7.14 -10.16 -2.28
CA LEU A 58 -5.71 -9.88 -2.11
C LEU A 58 -4.89 -10.34 -3.31
N ASP A 59 -5.26 -11.47 -3.90
CA ASP A 59 -4.56 -11.98 -5.07
C ASP A 59 -4.61 -11.00 -6.23
N GLU A 60 -5.77 -10.39 -6.45
CA GLU A 60 -5.93 -9.39 -7.51
C GLU A 60 -5.10 -8.14 -7.23
N PHE A 61 -5.07 -7.72 -5.98
CA PHE A 61 -4.25 -6.57 -5.58
C PHE A 61 -2.77 -6.84 -5.84
N MET A 62 -2.30 -8.00 -5.42
CA MET A 62 -0.89 -8.36 -5.61
C MET A 62 -0.53 -8.52 -7.08
N GLU A 63 -1.48 -8.97 -7.89
CA GLU A 63 -1.26 -9.10 -9.32
C GLU A 63 -1.11 -7.73 -9.98
N ALA A 64 -1.84 -6.75 -9.48
CA ALA A 64 -1.78 -5.40 -10.02
C ALA A 64 -0.53 -4.63 -9.56
N TRP A 65 -0.12 -4.79 -8.32
CA TRP A 65 0.90 -3.94 -7.70
C TRP A 65 2.14 -4.68 -7.21
N GLY A 66 2.03 -5.96 -7.01
CA GLY A 66 3.14 -6.80 -6.57
C GLY A 66 3.90 -7.43 -7.75
#